data_9fb0932d9f16bd446636dad31b8494fb
#
_entry.id   9fb0932d9f16bd446636dad31b8494fb
#
_cell.length_a   1.000
_cell.length_b   1.000
_cell.length_c   1.000
_cell.angle_alpha   90.00
_cell.angle_beta   90.00
_cell.angle_gamma   90.00
#
_symmetry.space_group_name_H-M   'P 1'
#
loop_
_entity.id
_entity.type
_entity.pdbx_description
1 polymer ?
#
loop_
_entity_poly.entity_id
_entity_poly.type
_entity_poly.pdbx_seq_one_letter_code
_entity_poly.pdbx_strand_id
1 'polypeptide(L)'
;ALEPDRYEPTPIDPGVDLGGIMGGITRAPILTVEAPEPREAPRARGGPTDPGPFPAPLLAVPGLVSDAAEYILVTSIRPQPVLALAASLCLQAVLAGRKVRDEIENRTNIYMVGLAPSGAGKEHARQIVSSLLFEAGAAVLEGPEDLASDAGLLTAVGVQPARLFLLDEIGRMLRAISGAKQAPHLQGIVTVLMRLYSGAAKVYRGKAYAEAKRTTEID
;
A
#
# COMPACT_ATOMS: atom_id res chain seq x y z
N ALA A 1 16.18 28.50 22.19
CA ALA A 1 15.00 27.66 21.99
C ALA A 1 14.61 27.79 20.52
N LEU A 2 14.87 26.76 19.73
CA LEU A 2 14.38 26.66 18.36
C LEU A 2 12.97 26.04 18.46
N GLU A 3 11.96 26.76 17.97
CA GLU A 3 10.63 26.18 17.81
C GLU A 3 10.74 24.96 16.92
N PRO A 4 10.07 23.84 17.25
CA PRO A 4 10.02 22.71 16.37
C PRO A 4 9.29 23.14 15.10
N ASP A 5 9.95 22.99 13.94
CA ASP A 5 9.32 23.14 12.63
C ASP A 5 8.09 22.21 12.60
N ARG A 6 6.91 22.81 12.74
CA ARG A 6 5.65 22.09 12.54
C ARG A 6 5.58 21.74 11.06
N TYR A 7 5.62 20.46 10.76
CA TYR A 7 5.31 19.96 9.42
C TYR A 7 3.93 20.48 9.03
N GLU A 8 3.89 21.47 8.14
CA GLU A 8 2.68 21.81 7.41
C GLU A 8 2.63 20.90 6.17
N PRO A 9 1.62 20.00 6.08
CA PRO A 9 1.48 19.16 4.90
C PRO A 9 1.33 20.08 3.70
N THR A 10 2.15 19.87 2.66
CA THR A 10 2.01 20.58 1.40
C THR A 10 0.56 20.39 0.94
N PRO A 11 -0.22 21.46 0.79
CA PRO A 11 -1.61 21.34 0.34
C PRO A 11 -1.59 20.65 -1.03
N ILE A 12 -2.28 19.54 -1.15
CA ILE A 12 -2.64 19.01 -2.47
C ILE A 12 -3.53 20.10 -3.08
N ASP A 13 -3.16 20.57 -4.27
CA ASP A 13 -3.92 21.62 -4.96
C ASP A 13 -5.40 21.22 -5.00
N PRO A 14 -6.30 21.99 -4.35
CA PRO A 14 -7.73 21.68 -4.34
C PRO A 14 -8.37 21.76 -5.73
N GLY A 15 -7.64 22.25 -6.73
CA GLY A 15 -8.05 22.31 -8.12
C GLY A 15 -7.75 21.05 -8.93
N VAL A 16 -7.10 20.02 -8.37
CA VAL A 16 -6.90 18.74 -9.06
C VAL A 16 -8.23 17.99 -9.11
N ASP A 17 -8.91 18.13 -10.24
CA ASP A 17 -10.16 17.42 -10.54
C ASP A 17 -9.84 15.97 -10.96
N LEU A 18 -9.78 15.08 -9.98
CA LEU A 18 -9.65 13.63 -10.23
C LEU A 18 -10.84 13.09 -11.05
N GLY A 19 -12.01 13.71 -10.96
CA GLY A 19 -13.16 13.41 -11.80
C GLY A 19 -12.92 13.77 -13.27
N GLY A 20 -12.20 14.86 -13.55
CA GLY A 20 -11.83 15.27 -14.91
C GLY A 20 -10.84 14.32 -15.58
N ILE A 21 -9.88 13.80 -14.83
CA ILE A 21 -8.93 12.78 -15.32
C ILE A 21 -9.66 11.47 -15.66
N MET A 22 -10.69 11.12 -14.88
CA MET A 22 -11.49 9.89 -15.07
C MET A 22 -12.64 10.08 -16.09
N GLY A 23 -13.13 11.30 -16.29
CA GLY A 23 -14.29 11.62 -17.15
C GLY A 23 -14.06 11.49 -18.65
N GLY A 24 -12.80 11.41 -19.10
CA GLY A 24 -12.45 11.25 -20.52
C GLY A 24 -12.42 9.80 -21.02
N ILE A 25 -12.65 8.82 -20.16
CA ILE A 25 -12.57 7.41 -20.51
C ILE A 25 -13.93 6.93 -21.02
N THR A 26 -14.02 6.76 -22.34
CA THR A 26 -15.20 6.14 -22.97
C THR A 26 -15.33 4.69 -22.44
N ARG A 27 -16.39 4.41 -21.72
CA ARG A 27 -16.70 3.07 -21.19
C ARG A 27 -16.75 2.06 -22.32
N ALA A 28 -15.74 1.20 -22.42
CA ALA A 28 -15.84 -0.02 -23.20
C ALA A 28 -16.73 -1.03 -22.43
N PRO A 29 -17.57 -1.84 -23.10
CA PRO A 29 -18.39 -2.83 -22.42
C PRO A 29 -17.49 -3.82 -21.70
N ILE A 30 -17.78 -4.09 -20.43
CA ILE A 30 -17.10 -5.09 -19.62
C ILE A 30 -17.31 -6.44 -20.30
N LEU A 31 -16.26 -6.96 -20.93
CA LEU A 31 -16.24 -8.34 -21.38
C LEU A 31 -16.23 -9.21 -20.11
N THR A 32 -17.34 -9.90 -19.85
CA THR A 32 -17.41 -10.95 -18.84
C THR A 32 -16.50 -12.08 -19.30
N VAL A 33 -15.24 -12.03 -18.87
CA VAL A 33 -14.34 -13.18 -19.05
C VAL A 33 -14.72 -14.18 -17.96
N GLU A 34 -15.32 -15.31 -18.38
CA GLU A 34 -15.47 -16.46 -17.48
C GLU A 34 -14.11 -16.79 -16.90
N ALA A 35 -14.00 -16.74 -15.56
CA ALA A 35 -12.78 -17.13 -14.88
C ALA A 35 -12.48 -18.59 -15.21
N PRO A 36 -11.23 -18.94 -15.59
CA PRO A 36 -10.87 -20.33 -15.82
C PRO A 36 -11.16 -21.14 -14.55
N GLU A 37 -11.79 -22.30 -14.71
CA GLU A 37 -12.08 -23.19 -13.58
C GLU A 37 -10.82 -23.45 -12.75
N PRO A 38 -10.92 -23.38 -11.43
CA PRO A 38 -9.78 -23.59 -10.54
C PRO A 38 -9.25 -25.03 -10.73
N ARG A 39 -8.03 -25.17 -11.21
CA ARG A 39 -7.36 -26.48 -11.17
C ARG A 39 -7.20 -26.87 -9.71
N GLU A 40 -7.79 -28.00 -9.33
CA GLU A 40 -7.61 -28.59 -8.00
C GLU A 40 -6.12 -28.85 -7.74
N ALA A 41 -5.53 -28.06 -6.85
CA ALA A 41 -4.21 -28.34 -6.32
C ALA A 41 -4.30 -29.50 -5.31
N PRO A 42 -3.32 -30.41 -5.25
CA PRO A 42 -3.34 -31.53 -4.29
C PRO A 42 -3.39 -30.97 -2.85
N ARG A 43 -4.43 -31.36 -2.12
CA ARG A 43 -4.68 -30.94 -0.74
C ARG A 43 -3.58 -31.49 0.17
N ALA A 44 -2.74 -30.61 0.71
CA ALA A 44 -1.85 -30.96 1.81
C ALA A 44 -2.66 -31.34 3.05
N ARG A 45 -2.37 -32.49 3.66
CA ARG A 45 -3.05 -32.97 4.88
C ARG A 45 -2.76 -32.00 6.03
N GLY A 46 -3.81 -31.33 6.54
CA GLY A 46 -3.74 -30.52 7.76
C GLY A 46 -3.60 -29.01 7.62
N GLY A 47 -3.70 -28.44 6.40
CA GLY A 47 -3.79 -26.99 6.21
C GLY A 47 -5.18 -26.41 6.51
N PRO A 48 -5.30 -25.08 6.69
CA PRO A 48 -6.59 -24.42 6.83
C PRO A 48 -7.45 -24.72 5.59
N THR A 49 -8.76 -24.85 5.81
CA THR A 49 -9.74 -25.07 4.72
C THR A 49 -9.69 -23.86 3.76
N ASP A 50 -9.64 -24.13 2.46
CA ASP A 50 -9.75 -23.06 1.47
C ASP A 50 -11.09 -22.34 1.65
N PRO A 51 -11.09 -21.01 1.91
CA PRO A 51 -12.32 -20.23 2.10
C PRO A 51 -13.13 -20.06 0.81
N GLY A 52 -12.62 -20.52 -0.33
CA GLY A 52 -13.22 -20.31 -1.64
C GLY A 52 -12.92 -18.93 -2.25
N PRO A 53 -13.61 -18.56 -3.34
CA PRO A 53 -13.38 -17.32 -4.04
C PRO A 53 -13.79 -16.11 -3.18
N PHE A 54 -13.12 -14.97 -3.40
CA PHE A 54 -13.46 -13.73 -2.72
C PHE A 54 -14.91 -13.32 -3.05
N PRO A 55 -15.76 -12.96 -2.05
CA PRO A 55 -17.15 -12.64 -2.27
C PRO A 55 -17.35 -11.43 -3.19
N ALA A 56 -17.99 -11.60 -4.33
CA ALA A 56 -18.19 -10.54 -5.32
C ALA A 56 -18.84 -9.25 -4.78
N PRO A 57 -19.83 -9.28 -3.86
CA PRO A 57 -20.40 -8.07 -3.30
C PRO A 57 -19.39 -7.19 -2.55
N LEU A 58 -18.32 -7.76 -2.00
CA LEU A 58 -17.28 -7.02 -1.28
C LEU A 58 -16.28 -6.30 -2.22
N LEU A 59 -16.36 -6.57 -3.53
CA LEU A 59 -15.55 -5.84 -4.52
C LEU A 59 -16.12 -4.45 -4.83
N ALA A 60 -17.38 -4.20 -4.50
CA ALA A 60 -18.07 -2.94 -4.77
C ALA A 60 -17.97 -1.99 -3.57
N VAL A 61 -16.93 -1.18 -3.54
CA VAL A 61 -16.76 -0.11 -2.54
C VAL A 61 -17.02 1.23 -3.23
N PRO A 62 -18.06 1.98 -2.86
CA PRO A 62 -18.43 3.21 -3.57
C PRO A 62 -17.38 4.31 -3.48
N GLY A 63 -17.38 5.23 -4.46
CA GLY A 63 -16.50 6.39 -4.54
C GLY A 63 -15.12 6.07 -5.12
N LEU A 64 -14.10 6.79 -4.72
CA LEU A 64 -12.74 6.71 -5.28
C LEU A 64 -12.19 5.28 -5.39
N VAL A 65 -12.51 4.41 -4.42
CA VAL A 65 -12.05 3.02 -4.45
C VAL A 65 -12.65 2.27 -5.63
N SER A 66 -13.96 2.43 -5.89
CA SER A 66 -14.63 1.82 -7.04
C SER A 66 -14.06 2.37 -8.36
N ASP A 67 -13.93 3.69 -8.45
CA ASP A 67 -13.46 4.35 -9.67
C ASP A 67 -12.01 3.93 -10.02
N ALA A 68 -11.13 3.91 -9.03
CA ALA A 68 -9.76 3.46 -9.21
C ALA A 68 -9.68 1.96 -9.54
N ALA A 69 -10.48 1.12 -8.86
CA ALA A 69 -10.53 -0.32 -9.16
C ALA A 69 -11.04 -0.60 -10.58
N GLU A 70 -12.10 0.09 -11.01
CA GLU A 70 -12.63 -0.02 -12.38
C GLU A 70 -11.55 0.39 -13.40
N TYR A 71 -10.87 1.51 -13.16
CA TYR A 71 -9.79 1.95 -14.03
C TYR A 71 -8.65 0.94 -14.15
N ILE A 72 -8.22 0.36 -13.02
CA ILE A 72 -7.22 -0.72 -13.01
C ILE A 72 -7.71 -1.91 -13.84
N LEU A 73 -8.97 -2.30 -13.70
CA LEU A 73 -9.52 -3.46 -14.40
C LEU A 73 -9.65 -3.25 -15.90
N VAL A 74 -10.17 -2.09 -16.33
CA VAL A 74 -10.40 -1.81 -17.76
C VAL A 74 -9.10 -1.60 -18.54
N THR A 75 -8.04 -1.16 -17.87
CA THR A 75 -6.71 -0.99 -18.48
C THR A 75 -5.85 -2.25 -18.42
N SER A 76 -6.30 -3.28 -17.71
CA SER A 76 -5.52 -4.51 -17.52
C SER A 76 -5.72 -5.51 -18.65
N ILE A 77 -4.62 -6.08 -19.18
CA ILE A 77 -4.66 -7.23 -20.10
C ILE A 77 -5.16 -8.49 -19.37
N ARG A 78 -4.87 -8.60 -18.07
CA ARG A 78 -5.26 -9.73 -17.21
C ARG A 78 -5.89 -9.18 -15.92
N PRO A 79 -7.19 -8.86 -15.95
CA PRO A 79 -7.87 -8.25 -14.80
C PRO A 79 -7.81 -9.13 -13.55
N GLN A 80 -7.46 -8.50 -12.44
CA GLN A 80 -7.36 -9.13 -11.11
C GLN A 80 -8.22 -8.33 -10.11
N PRO A 81 -9.54 -8.61 -9.98
CA PRO A 81 -10.46 -7.77 -9.23
C PRO A 81 -10.05 -7.56 -7.76
N VAL A 82 -9.58 -8.61 -7.10
CA VAL A 82 -9.15 -8.52 -5.69
C VAL A 82 -7.89 -7.67 -5.54
N LEU A 83 -6.94 -7.76 -6.47
CA LEU A 83 -5.73 -6.94 -6.45
C LEU A 83 -6.05 -5.48 -6.81
N ALA A 84 -7.00 -5.25 -7.72
CA ALA A 84 -7.48 -3.91 -8.05
C ALA A 84 -8.12 -3.25 -6.84
N LEU A 85 -9.01 -3.95 -6.13
CA LEU A 85 -9.59 -3.48 -4.87
C LEU A 85 -8.52 -3.17 -3.83
N ALA A 86 -7.58 -4.09 -3.59
CA ALA A 86 -6.51 -3.92 -2.61
C ALA A 86 -5.65 -2.67 -2.92
N ALA A 87 -5.25 -2.49 -4.17
CA ALA A 87 -4.47 -1.34 -4.62
C ALA A 87 -5.25 -0.02 -4.46
N SER A 88 -6.54 -0.01 -4.81
CA SER A 88 -7.41 1.16 -4.65
C SER A 88 -7.65 1.53 -3.19
N LEU A 89 -7.77 0.55 -2.28
CA LEU A 89 -7.82 0.79 -0.85
C LEU A 89 -6.51 1.38 -0.32
N CYS A 90 -5.36 0.91 -0.80
CA CYS A 90 -4.06 1.50 -0.45
C CYS A 90 -3.93 2.93 -0.96
N LEU A 91 -4.39 3.23 -2.18
CA LEU A 91 -4.45 4.58 -2.73
C LEU A 91 -5.31 5.49 -1.84
N GLN A 92 -6.53 5.09 -1.52
CA GLN A 92 -7.39 5.87 -0.64
C GLN A 92 -6.79 6.05 0.75
N ALA A 93 -6.17 5.00 1.30
CA ALA A 93 -5.55 5.03 2.61
C ALA A 93 -4.42 6.07 2.70
N VAL A 94 -3.56 6.17 1.70
CA VAL A 94 -2.47 7.16 1.68
C VAL A 94 -2.99 8.58 1.44
N LEU A 95 -3.99 8.76 0.58
CA LEU A 95 -4.62 10.07 0.35
C LEU A 95 -5.33 10.60 1.59
N ALA A 96 -5.93 9.72 2.39
CA ALA A 96 -6.55 10.04 3.67
C ALA A 96 -5.53 10.07 4.84
N GLY A 97 -4.31 9.63 4.59
CA GLY A 97 -3.25 9.52 5.60
C GLY A 97 -3.06 10.79 6.40
N ARG A 98 -3.02 10.68 7.74
CA ARG A 98 -2.90 11.76 8.73
C ARG A 98 -4.04 12.80 8.73
N LYS A 99 -5.00 12.71 7.82
CA LYS A 99 -6.14 13.64 7.72
C LYS A 99 -7.38 13.10 8.43
N VAL A 100 -7.48 11.77 8.56
CA VAL A 100 -8.65 11.09 9.10
C VAL A 100 -8.25 10.18 10.26
N ARG A 101 -9.10 10.14 11.27
CA ARG A 101 -9.05 9.22 12.41
C ARG A 101 -10.46 8.93 12.90
N ASP A 102 -10.65 7.81 13.55
CA ASP A 102 -11.89 7.52 14.26
C ASP A 102 -11.85 7.99 15.73
N GLU A 103 -12.91 7.73 16.46
CA GLU A 103 -13.07 8.14 17.86
C GLU A 103 -12.06 7.48 18.82
N ILE A 104 -11.51 6.33 18.43
CA ILE A 104 -10.50 5.58 19.20
C ILE A 104 -9.09 5.72 18.61
N GLU A 105 -8.87 6.77 17.81
CA GLU A 105 -7.58 7.14 17.22
C GLU A 105 -7.02 6.17 16.18
N ASN A 106 -7.84 5.29 15.58
CA ASN A 106 -7.38 4.51 14.43
C ASN A 106 -7.11 5.42 13.23
N ARG A 107 -6.09 5.07 12.48
CA ARG A 107 -5.66 5.75 11.26
C ARG A 107 -5.90 4.85 10.05
N THR A 108 -5.70 5.40 8.86
CA THR A 108 -5.90 4.70 7.59
C THR A 108 -4.70 3.85 7.15
N ASN A 109 -3.74 3.62 8.03
CA ASN A 109 -2.56 2.81 7.73
C ASN A 109 -2.94 1.34 7.56
N ILE A 110 -2.62 0.79 6.39
CA ILE A 110 -2.90 -0.61 6.05
C ILE A 110 -1.67 -1.27 5.43
N TYR A 111 -1.53 -2.57 5.62
CA TYR A 111 -0.55 -3.41 4.95
C TYR A 111 -1.28 -4.49 4.18
N MET A 112 -1.00 -4.59 2.88
CA MET A 112 -1.60 -5.59 2.02
C MET A 112 -0.52 -6.37 1.28
N VAL A 113 -0.71 -7.68 1.17
CA VAL A 113 0.17 -8.57 0.41
C VAL A 113 -0.67 -9.24 -0.67
N GLY A 114 -0.44 -8.84 -1.92
CA GLY A 114 -1.07 -9.45 -3.08
C GLY A 114 -0.32 -10.69 -3.54
N LEU A 115 -1.00 -11.83 -3.58
CA LEU A 115 -0.44 -13.10 -4.05
C LEU A 115 -1.14 -13.51 -5.34
N ALA A 116 -0.36 -13.76 -6.38
CA ALA A 116 -0.87 -14.30 -7.64
C ALA A 116 0.24 -15.08 -8.36
N PRO A 117 -0.12 -16.04 -9.21
CA PRO A 117 0.85 -16.76 -10.05
C PRO A 117 1.69 -15.82 -10.91
N SER A 118 2.85 -16.29 -11.35
CA SER A 118 3.66 -15.54 -12.31
C SER A 118 2.88 -15.31 -13.60
N GLY A 119 2.99 -14.11 -14.16
CA GLY A 119 2.27 -13.73 -15.37
C GLY A 119 0.76 -13.49 -15.20
N ALA A 120 0.21 -13.50 -13.98
CA ALA A 120 -1.20 -13.25 -13.73
C ALA A 120 -1.61 -11.77 -13.82
N GLY A 121 -0.69 -10.85 -14.07
CA GLY A 121 -0.98 -9.40 -14.17
C GLY A 121 -0.99 -8.67 -12.81
N LYS A 122 -0.37 -9.24 -11.79
CA LYS A 122 -0.34 -8.66 -10.43
C LYS A 122 0.32 -7.27 -10.33
N GLU A 123 1.24 -6.96 -11.23
CA GLU A 123 1.99 -5.70 -11.22
C GLU A 123 1.16 -4.52 -11.73
N HIS A 124 0.18 -4.79 -12.60
CA HIS A 124 -0.60 -3.73 -13.25
C HIS A 124 -1.28 -2.80 -12.24
N ALA A 125 -1.94 -3.37 -11.23
CA ALA A 125 -2.62 -2.58 -10.20
C ALA A 125 -1.66 -1.64 -9.46
N ARG A 126 -0.44 -2.10 -9.15
CA ARG A 126 0.61 -1.30 -8.51
C ARG A 126 1.08 -0.16 -9.42
N GLN A 127 1.33 -0.45 -10.69
CA GLN A 127 1.76 0.54 -11.68
C GLN A 127 0.71 1.63 -11.91
N ILE A 128 -0.57 1.25 -11.97
CA ILE A 128 -1.66 2.23 -12.14
C ILE A 128 -1.77 3.14 -10.91
N VAL A 129 -1.64 2.62 -9.69
CA VAL A 129 -1.67 3.46 -8.47
C VAL A 129 -0.52 4.47 -8.48
N SER A 130 0.69 4.06 -8.86
CA SER A 130 1.84 4.97 -9.03
C SER A 130 1.54 6.05 -10.07
N SER A 131 1.01 5.67 -11.24
CA SER A 131 0.62 6.62 -12.29
C SER A 131 -0.45 7.59 -11.82
N LEU A 132 -1.48 7.12 -11.11
CA LEU A 132 -2.55 7.98 -10.57
C LEU A 132 -1.99 8.99 -9.55
N LEU A 133 -1.08 8.58 -8.67
CA LEU A 133 -0.41 9.50 -7.74
C LEU A 133 0.41 10.55 -8.49
N PHE A 134 1.12 10.15 -9.53
CA PHE A 134 1.93 11.06 -10.34
C PHE A 134 1.06 12.08 -11.08
N GLU A 135 0.05 11.63 -11.80
CA GLU A 135 -0.86 12.50 -12.58
C GLU A 135 -1.68 13.46 -11.69
N ALA A 136 -2.00 13.01 -10.47
CA ALA A 136 -2.67 13.84 -9.47
C ALA A 136 -1.73 14.86 -8.78
N GLY A 137 -0.45 14.93 -9.15
CA GLY A 137 0.53 15.79 -8.46
C GLY A 137 0.84 15.34 -7.03
N ALA A 138 0.50 14.10 -6.67
CA ALA A 138 0.66 13.52 -5.34
C ALA A 138 1.83 12.52 -5.26
N ALA A 139 2.78 12.57 -6.19
CA ALA A 139 3.94 11.66 -6.23
C ALA A 139 4.78 11.67 -4.94
N VAL A 140 4.75 12.75 -4.16
CA VAL A 140 5.40 12.83 -2.84
C VAL A 140 4.89 11.79 -1.85
N LEU A 141 3.67 11.28 -2.06
CA LEU A 141 3.06 10.23 -1.22
C LEU A 141 3.59 8.83 -1.56
N GLU A 142 4.28 8.65 -2.66
CA GLU A 142 4.91 7.38 -3.01
C GLU A 142 6.29 7.26 -2.40
N GLY A 143 6.56 6.14 -1.78
CA GLY A 143 7.85 5.81 -1.16
C GLY A 143 8.76 5.05 -2.13
N PRO A 144 10.00 4.77 -1.69
CA PRO A 144 10.91 3.90 -2.44
C PRO A 144 10.28 2.53 -2.72
N GLU A 145 10.62 1.94 -3.87
CA GLU A 145 10.16 0.59 -4.27
C GLU A 145 10.85 -0.53 -3.48
N ASP A 146 11.97 -0.23 -2.80
CA ASP A 146 12.75 -1.17 -2.02
C ASP A 146 13.07 -0.63 -0.63
N LEU A 147 13.08 -1.53 0.36
CA LEU A 147 13.44 -1.23 1.74
C LEU A 147 14.77 -1.92 2.10
N ALA A 148 15.88 -1.23 1.91
CA ALA A 148 17.21 -1.78 2.18
C ALA A 148 17.55 -1.89 3.68
N SER A 149 16.95 -1.04 4.55
CA SER A 149 17.21 -1.03 5.98
C SER A 149 16.06 -0.37 6.78
N ASP A 150 16.03 -0.66 8.07
CA ASP A 150 15.12 -0.02 9.02
C ASP A 150 15.36 1.49 9.12
N ALA A 151 16.61 1.94 9.07
CA ALA A 151 16.96 3.35 9.08
C ALA A 151 16.48 4.07 7.82
N GLY A 152 16.61 3.46 6.64
CA GLY A 152 16.10 3.99 5.38
C GLY A 152 14.57 4.14 5.39
N LEU A 153 13.86 3.12 5.92
CA LEU A 153 12.41 3.19 6.10
C LEU A 153 12.02 4.35 7.03
N LEU A 154 12.67 4.48 8.19
CA LEU A 154 12.39 5.56 9.14
C LEU A 154 12.68 6.94 8.55
N THR A 155 13.77 7.08 7.79
CA THR A 155 14.08 8.33 7.09
C THR A 155 12.99 8.68 6.09
N ALA A 156 12.54 7.71 5.29
CA ALA A 156 11.48 7.93 4.31
C ALA A 156 10.16 8.36 4.96
N VAL A 157 9.76 7.70 6.06
CA VAL A 157 8.53 8.05 6.80
C VAL A 157 8.71 9.38 7.57
N GLY A 158 9.92 9.68 8.04
CA GLY A 158 10.22 10.94 8.72
C GLY A 158 10.11 12.15 7.79
N VAL A 159 10.50 12.00 6.52
CA VAL A 159 10.36 13.07 5.51
C VAL A 159 8.88 13.23 5.08
N GLN A 160 8.18 12.14 4.90
CA GLN A 160 6.77 12.14 4.50
C GLN A 160 6.01 11.05 5.27
N PRO A 161 5.33 11.41 6.37
CA PRO A 161 4.65 10.44 7.24
C PRO A 161 3.46 9.73 6.60
N ALA A 162 2.71 10.40 5.72
CA ALA A 162 1.69 9.74 4.90
C ALA A 162 2.34 9.22 3.62
N ARG A 163 2.75 7.95 3.60
CA ARG A 163 3.51 7.39 2.47
C ARG A 163 3.06 5.99 2.11
N LEU A 164 2.94 5.73 0.81
CA LEU A 164 2.62 4.43 0.24
C LEU A 164 3.91 3.79 -0.31
N PHE A 165 4.24 2.61 0.18
CA PHE A 165 5.33 1.79 -0.33
C PHE A 165 4.75 0.69 -1.22
N LEU A 166 5.05 0.73 -2.51
CA LEU A 166 4.60 -0.24 -3.51
C LEU A 166 5.72 -1.24 -3.79
N LEU A 167 5.91 -2.18 -2.87
CA LEU A 167 7.01 -3.14 -2.92
C LEU A 167 6.70 -4.28 -3.90
N ASP A 168 7.67 -4.63 -4.75
CA ASP A 168 7.63 -5.84 -5.55
C ASP A 168 8.36 -7.00 -4.85
N GLU A 169 7.99 -8.22 -5.20
CA GLU A 169 8.65 -9.45 -4.75
C GLU A 169 8.91 -9.54 -3.22
N ILE A 170 7.99 -9.03 -2.40
CA ILE A 170 8.07 -9.08 -0.93
C ILE A 170 8.40 -10.48 -0.39
N GLY A 171 8.09 -11.52 -1.16
CA GLY A 171 8.40 -12.92 -0.82
C GLY A 171 9.90 -13.21 -0.66
N ARG A 172 10.78 -12.44 -1.29
CA ARG A 172 12.23 -12.55 -1.07
C ARG A 172 12.59 -12.08 0.34
N MET A 173 12.07 -10.92 0.74
CA MET A 173 12.29 -10.36 2.07
C MET A 173 11.71 -11.31 3.15
N LEU A 174 10.49 -11.80 2.97
CA LEU A 174 9.85 -12.72 3.92
C LEU A 174 10.65 -14.02 4.06
N ARG A 175 11.16 -14.59 2.97
CA ARG A 175 12.03 -15.78 3.02
C ARG A 175 13.36 -15.51 3.74
N ALA A 176 13.97 -14.36 3.49
CA ALA A 176 15.23 -13.99 4.15
C ALA A 176 15.06 -13.78 5.66
N ILE A 177 13.88 -13.33 6.10
CA ILE A 177 13.54 -13.16 7.52
C ILE A 177 13.21 -14.50 8.19
N SER A 178 12.53 -15.40 7.48
CA SER A 178 12.07 -16.70 8.03
C SER A 178 13.15 -17.78 7.97
N GLY A 179 14.26 -17.56 7.28
CA GLY A 179 15.33 -18.54 7.08
C GLY A 179 16.18 -18.77 8.33
N ALA A 180 16.86 -19.94 8.40
CA ALA A 180 17.75 -20.29 9.49
C ALA A 180 18.96 -19.33 9.60
N LYS A 181 19.38 -18.72 8.50
CA LYS A 181 20.36 -17.62 8.45
C LYS A 181 19.62 -16.29 8.31
N GLN A 182 19.08 -15.82 9.41
CA GLN A 182 18.32 -14.57 9.43
C GLN A 182 19.22 -13.38 9.06
N ALA A 183 18.71 -12.50 8.22
CA ALA A 183 19.36 -11.24 7.90
C ALA A 183 18.92 -10.16 8.92
N PRO A 184 19.77 -9.79 9.90
CA PRO A 184 19.36 -8.91 11.01
C PRO A 184 18.81 -7.56 10.56
N HIS A 185 19.32 -7.01 9.45
CA HIS A 185 18.84 -5.75 8.88
C HIS A 185 17.39 -5.83 8.35
N LEU A 186 17.00 -6.99 7.80
CA LEU A 186 15.63 -7.22 7.34
C LEU A 186 14.65 -7.42 8.51
N GLN A 187 15.09 -8.05 9.60
CA GLN A 187 14.30 -8.14 10.82
C GLN A 187 14.04 -6.76 11.43
N GLY A 188 15.01 -5.85 11.33
CA GLY A 188 14.85 -4.46 11.71
C GLY A 188 13.70 -3.79 10.96
N ILE A 189 13.57 -4.01 9.65
CA ILE A 189 12.49 -3.47 8.82
C ILE A 189 11.12 -3.96 9.31
N VAL A 190 10.96 -5.27 9.53
CA VAL A 190 9.68 -5.82 10.03
C VAL A 190 9.32 -5.25 11.39
N THR A 191 10.31 -5.14 12.30
CA THR A 191 10.09 -4.54 13.61
C THR A 191 9.62 -3.10 13.50
N VAL A 192 10.21 -2.32 12.61
CA VAL A 192 9.79 -0.93 12.36
C VAL A 192 8.40 -0.89 11.77
N LEU A 193 8.08 -1.70 10.75
CA LEU A 193 6.74 -1.77 10.17
C LEU A 193 5.67 -2.08 11.22
N MET A 194 5.91 -3.07 12.10
CA MET A 194 4.98 -3.40 13.19
C MET A 194 4.78 -2.22 14.16
N ARG A 195 5.85 -1.51 14.49
CA ARG A 195 5.77 -0.33 15.37
C ARG A 195 5.07 0.84 14.71
N LEU A 196 5.32 1.10 13.43
CA LEU A 196 4.62 2.13 12.67
C LEU A 196 3.14 1.83 12.56
N TYR A 197 2.76 0.55 12.38
CA TYR A 197 1.37 0.14 12.36
C TYR A 197 0.66 0.42 13.68
N SER A 198 1.19 -0.10 14.78
CA SER A 198 0.58 0.03 16.11
C SER A 198 0.76 1.42 16.73
N GLY A 199 1.70 2.20 16.23
CA GLY A 199 2.01 3.55 16.68
C GLY A 199 1.41 4.67 15.85
N ALA A 200 0.58 4.38 14.84
CA ALA A 200 0.09 5.36 13.88
C ALA A 200 -0.68 6.54 14.48
N ALA A 201 -1.23 6.38 15.69
CA ALA A 201 -1.91 7.44 16.43
C ALA A 201 -1.00 8.19 17.43
N LYS A 202 0.28 7.81 17.51
CA LYS A 202 1.21 8.33 18.53
C LYS A 202 2.48 8.84 17.87
N VAL A 203 3.20 9.67 18.60
CA VAL A 203 4.56 10.05 18.21
C VAL A 203 5.46 8.82 18.21
N TYR A 204 6.02 8.50 17.05
CA TYR A 204 7.00 7.43 16.93
C TYR A 204 8.37 7.93 17.42
N ARG A 205 8.85 7.34 18.50
CA ARG A 205 10.19 7.58 19.02
C ARG A 205 11.12 6.44 18.58
N GLY A 206 12.02 6.76 17.64
CA GLY A 206 12.97 5.82 17.07
C GLY A 206 13.97 5.24 18.08
N LYS A 207 15.00 4.61 17.56
CA LYS A 207 16.13 4.10 18.37
C LYS A 207 16.94 5.28 18.89
N ALA A 208 17.37 5.22 20.14
CA ALA A 208 18.39 6.13 20.67
C ALA A 208 19.75 5.76 20.06
N TYR A 209 20.44 6.74 19.49
CA TYR A 209 21.81 6.60 19.02
C TYR A 209 22.73 7.41 19.92
N ALA A 210 24.01 7.01 20.02
CA ALA A 210 25.03 7.75 20.79
C ALA A 210 25.18 9.20 20.29
N GLU A 211 24.92 9.45 19.01
CA GLU A 211 24.82 10.78 18.42
C GLU A 211 23.35 11.20 18.37
N ALA A 212 22.99 12.22 19.12
CA ALA A 212 21.60 12.73 19.22
C ALA A 212 21.01 13.14 17.86
N LYS A 213 21.82 13.57 16.89
CA LYS A 213 21.41 13.92 15.53
C LYS A 213 20.81 12.76 14.70
N ARG A 214 20.98 11.52 15.16
CA ARG A 214 20.46 10.32 14.47
C ARG A 214 19.13 9.81 15.06
N THR A 215 18.66 10.41 16.14
CA THR A 215 17.38 10.01 16.74
C THR A 215 16.23 10.55 15.89
N THR A 216 15.42 9.66 15.36
CA THR A 216 14.25 10.01 14.52
C THR A 216 13.01 10.06 15.40
N GLU A 217 12.34 11.18 15.41
CA GLU A 217 11.01 11.35 15.97
C GLU A 217 10.06 11.70 14.84
N ILE A 218 8.93 11.00 14.75
CA ILE A 218 7.91 11.20 13.71
C ILE A 218 6.60 11.44 14.43
N ASP A 219 6.03 12.61 14.23
CA ASP A 219 4.74 13.02 14.78
C ASP A 219 3.61 12.63 13.82
#